data_ce3bd12056305d911b6aa722146df0d6
#
_entry.id   ce3bd12056305d911b6aa722146df0d6
#
_cell.length_a   1.000
_cell.length_b   1.000
_cell.length_c   1.000
_cell.angle_alpha   90.00
_cell.angle_beta   90.00
_cell.angle_gamma   90.00
#
_symmetry.space_group_name_H-M   'P 1'
#
loop_
_entity.id
_entity.type
_entity.pdbx_description
1 polymer ?
#
loop_
_entity_poly.entity_id
_entity_poly.type
_entity_poly.pdbx_seq_one_letter_code
_entity_poly.pdbx_strand_id
1 'polypeptide(L)' 'MSYYQYQVNCPSAQFENTMFHTLDECWNLCLDLSEEYGYSEVLFMALNGNQVPMGSYTNGQ' A
#
# COMPACT_ATOMS: atom_id res chain seq x y z
N MET A 1 -0.22 5.85 -21.11
CA MET A 1 -1.39 5.51 -20.27
C MET A 1 -0.93 5.02 -18.91
N SER A 2 -1.47 5.60 -17.88
CA SER A 2 -1.09 5.25 -16.52
C SER A 2 -2.06 4.24 -15.92
N TYR A 3 -1.50 3.26 -15.25
CA TYR A 3 -2.30 2.30 -14.51
C TYR A 3 -1.93 2.39 -13.04
N TYR A 4 -2.95 2.52 -12.21
CA TYR A 4 -2.76 2.54 -10.78
C TYR A 4 -2.90 1.12 -10.29
N GLN A 5 -1.81 0.36 -10.39
CA GLN A 5 -1.82 -1.06 -10.08
C GLN A 5 -1.44 -1.36 -8.65
N TYR A 6 -0.88 -0.41 -7.94
CA TYR A 6 -0.43 -0.62 -6.57
C TYR A 6 -1.25 0.23 -5.63
N GLN A 7 -1.43 -0.29 -4.44
CA GLN A 7 -2.31 0.33 -3.45
C GLN A 7 -1.68 0.15 -2.07
N VAL A 8 -1.86 1.15 -1.22
CA VAL A 8 -1.45 1.05 0.17
C VAL A 8 -2.70 0.93 1.02
N ASN A 9 -2.68 -0.04 1.93
CA ASN A 9 -3.76 -0.24 2.86
C ASN A 9 -3.22 -0.09 4.28
N CYS A 10 -3.78 0.86 5.03
CA CYS A 10 -3.43 1.08 6.43
C CYS A 10 -4.72 1.14 7.23
N PRO A 11 -5.15 0.01 7.81
CA PRO A 11 -6.46 -0.03 8.47
C PRO A 11 -6.60 0.96 9.61
N SER A 12 -5.53 1.17 10.38
CA SER A 12 -5.59 2.09 11.52
C SER A 12 -5.75 3.54 11.11
N ALA A 13 -5.29 3.89 9.91
CA ALA A 13 -5.41 5.24 9.38
C ALA A 13 -6.63 5.42 8.49
N GLN A 14 -7.38 4.34 8.27
CA GLN A 14 -8.51 4.33 7.33
C GLN A 14 -8.08 4.76 5.93
N PHE A 15 -6.85 4.44 5.58
CA PHE A 15 -6.25 4.77 4.28
C PHE A 15 -6.53 3.63 3.32
N GLU A 16 -7.77 3.48 2.94
CA GLU A 16 -8.17 2.38 2.07
C GLU A 16 -8.18 2.83 0.62
N ASN A 17 -7.76 1.92 -0.24
CA ASN A 17 -7.86 2.10 -1.69
C ASN A 17 -7.08 3.30 -2.23
N THR A 18 -6.00 3.68 -1.55
CA THR A 18 -5.11 4.72 -2.05
C THR A 18 -4.22 4.13 -3.14
N MET A 19 -4.34 4.64 -4.34
CA MET A 19 -3.64 4.12 -5.51
C MET A 19 -2.47 5.00 -5.88
N PHE A 20 -1.37 4.39 -6.29
CA PHE A 20 -0.16 5.11 -6.68
C PHE A 20 0.34 4.60 -8.02
N HIS A 21 1.09 5.44 -8.72
CA HIS A 21 1.63 5.10 -10.03
C HIS A 21 2.73 4.05 -9.95
N THR A 22 3.55 4.11 -8.94
CA THR A 22 4.73 3.26 -8.86
C THR A 22 4.78 2.51 -7.54
N LEU A 23 5.49 1.39 -7.59
CA LEU A 23 5.70 0.58 -6.40
C LEU A 23 6.54 1.34 -5.36
N ASP A 24 7.52 2.12 -5.83
CA ASP A 24 8.37 2.90 -4.92
C ASP A 24 7.56 3.89 -4.10
N GLU A 25 6.61 4.58 -4.74
CA GLU A 25 5.74 5.50 -4.02
C GLU A 25 4.93 4.78 -2.96
N CYS A 26 4.43 3.59 -3.30
CA CYS A 26 3.67 2.80 -2.35
C CYS A 26 4.53 2.37 -1.16
N TRP A 27 5.76 1.93 -1.42
CA TRP A 27 6.65 1.52 -0.34
C TRP A 27 6.98 2.67 0.59
N ASN A 28 7.25 3.85 0.04
CA ASN A 28 7.56 5.02 0.85
C ASN A 28 6.39 5.41 1.74
N LEU A 29 5.19 5.46 1.18
CA LEU A 29 4.01 5.77 1.97
C LEU A 29 3.71 4.68 2.99
N CYS A 30 3.87 3.43 2.59
CA CYS A 30 3.62 2.31 3.48
C CYS A 30 4.52 2.37 4.71
N LEU A 31 5.80 2.68 4.50
CA LEU A 31 6.75 2.82 5.61
C LEU A 31 6.32 3.95 6.56
N ASP A 32 6.02 5.12 6.01
CA ASP A 32 5.60 6.27 6.81
C ASP A 32 4.35 5.95 7.63
N LEU A 33 3.36 5.33 7.00
CA LEU A 33 2.12 5.00 7.69
C LEU A 33 2.33 3.96 8.77
N SER A 34 3.21 3.00 8.53
CA SER A 34 3.47 1.98 9.54
C SER A 34 4.17 2.56 10.75
N GLU A 35 5.04 3.55 10.55
CA GLU A 35 5.70 4.23 11.66
C GLU A 35 4.71 5.01 12.51
N GLU A 36 3.70 5.59 11.87
CA GLU A 36 2.75 6.42 12.59
C GLU A 36 1.59 5.63 13.17
N TYR A 37 1.10 4.64 12.44
CA TYR A 37 -0.12 3.92 12.81
C TYR A 37 0.10 2.45 13.20
N GLY A 38 1.29 1.93 12.97
CA GLY A 38 1.67 0.60 13.44
C GLY A 38 1.71 -0.49 12.38
N TYR A 39 0.81 -0.46 11.40
CA TYR A 39 0.79 -1.49 10.37
C TYR A 39 0.28 -0.90 9.06
N SER A 40 0.95 -1.27 7.99
CA SER A 40 0.53 -0.90 6.65
C SER A 40 1.02 -1.93 5.65
N GLU A 41 0.32 -2.09 4.55
CA GLU A 41 0.70 -3.09 3.55
C GLU A 41 0.58 -2.52 2.14
N VAL A 42 1.36 -3.09 1.23
CA VAL A 42 1.31 -2.76 -0.18
C VAL A 42 0.64 -3.91 -0.92
N LEU A 43 -0.32 -3.57 -1.74
CA LEU A 43 -1.10 -4.53 -2.51
C LEU A 43 -0.93 -4.26 -4.00
N PHE A 44 -0.95 -5.33 -4.77
CA PHE A 44 -0.99 -5.25 -6.23
C PHE A 44 -2.42 -5.55 -6.69
N MET A 45 -2.95 -4.68 -7.54
CA MET A 45 -4.29 -4.86 -8.10
C MET A 45 -4.18 -5.58 -9.42
N ALA A 46 -4.55 -6.86 -9.44
CA ALA A 46 -4.53 -7.64 -10.66
C ALA A 46 -5.67 -7.23 -11.58
N LEU A 47 -5.53 -7.55 -12.86
CA LEU A 47 -6.53 -7.17 -13.86
C LEU A 47 -7.90 -7.79 -13.59
N ASN A 48 -7.93 -8.94 -12.94
CA ASN A 48 -9.20 -9.60 -12.61
C ASN A 48 -9.84 -9.04 -11.35
N GLY A 49 -9.26 -7.99 -10.76
CA GLY A 49 -9.81 -7.36 -9.57
C GLY A 49 -9.31 -7.93 -8.26
N ASN A 50 -8.49 -8.96 -8.30
CA ASN A 50 -7.93 -9.52 -7.08
C ASN A 50 -6.81 -8.64 -6.55
N GLN A 51 -6.70 -8.58 -5.23
CA GLN A 51 -5.62 -7.87 -4.56
C GLN A 51 -4.59 -8.90 -4.10
N VAL A 52 -3.33 -8.66 -4.47
CA VAL A 52 -2.24 -9.55 -4.12
C VAL A 52 -1.29 -8.84 -3.17
N PRO A 53 -1.06 -9.35 -1.97
CA PRO A 53 -0.13 -8.70 -1.04
C PRO A 53 1.29 -8.73 -1.59
N MET A 54 1.93 -7.57 -1.64
CA MET A 54 3.32 -7.46 -2.06
C MET A 54 4.26 -7.48 -0.86
N GLY A 55 3.80 -6.94 0.26
CA GLY A 55 4.58 -6.87 1.47
C GLY A 55 3.96 -5.90 2.44
N SER A 56 4.55 -5.81 3.61
CA SER A 56 4.02 -4.95 4.66
C SER A 56 5.13 -4.44 5.55
N TYR A 57 4.81 -3.40 6.30
CA TYR A 57 5.67 -2.88 7.36
C TYR A 57 4.87 -2.88 8.65
N THR A 58 5.57 -3.16 9.75
CA THR A 58 5.01 -3.07 11.09
C THR A 58 5.92 -2.18 11.93
N ASN A 59 5.39 -1.07 12.41
CA ASN A 59 6.15 -0.10 13.22
C ASN A 59 7.43 0.35 12.51
N GLY A 60 7.36 0.53 11.20
CA GLY A 60 8.50 1.03 10.42
C GLY A 60 9.50 -0.03 10.05
N GLN A 61 9.15 -1.27 10.13
CA GLN A 61 10.10 -2.36 9.84
C GLN A 61 9.53 -3.37 8.87
#